data_e28ad1b7747305678da1698ca8981a05
#
_entry.id   e28ad1b7747305678da1698ca8981a05
#
_cell.length_a   1.000
_cell.length_b   1.000
_cell.length_c   1.000
_cell.angle_alpha   90.00
_cell.angle_beta   90.00
_cell.angle_gamma   90.00
#
_symmetry.space_group_name_H-M   'P 1'
#
loop_
_entity.id
_entity.type
_entity.pdbx_description
1 polymer ?
#
loop_
_entity_poly.entity_id
_entity_poly.type
_entity_poly.pdbx_seq_one_letter_code
_entity_poly.pdbx_strand_id
1 'polypeptide(L)'
;MEMGDEIERGVRRVVRFREKPDAATAERFVRSGAFLWNSGMFVWKVASIASALRAHMLGLLELMETLPFGAPRGVLTEEMERVYTALSPESIDRGVMEKAEDVVVLPASFGWSDVGTWPALKELLPRDAQGNARRGVVEFVDWKGVVAWVEDGEAARLEGIRECIVALRGGRLLVREMKKE
;
A
#
# COMPACT_ATOMS: atom_id res chain seq x y z
N MET A 1 -6.86 7.02 11.18
CA MET A 1 -6.27 7.93 12.21
C MET A 1 -7.32 8.90 12.66
N GLU A 2 -7.50 9.06 13.97
CA GLU A 2 -8.40 10.05 14.59
C GLU A 2 -7.66 11.39 14.72
N MET A 3 -8.25 12.45 14.16
CA MET A 3 -7.66 13.78 14.20
C MET A 3 -7.97 14.48 15.54
N GLY A 4 -6.97 15.07 16.13
CA GLY A 4 -7.07 16.00 17.26
C GLY A 4 -6.97 17.46 16.81
N ASP A 5 -6.49 18.30 17.73
CA ASP A 5 -6.35 19.72 17.52
C ASP A 5 -5.31 20.05 16.45
N GLU A 6 -5.54 21.15 15.76
CA GLU A 6 -4.55 21.75 14.88
C GLU A 6 -3.46 22.40 15.73
N ILE A 7 -2.22 21.99 15.50
CA ILE A 7 -1.04 22.48 16.24
C ILE A 7 -0.22 23.49 15.45
N GLU A 8 -0.32 23.41 14.11
CA GLU A 8 0.29 24.31 13.16
C GLU A 8 -0.58 24.31 11.91
N ARG A 9 -0.49 25.32 11.06
CA ARG A 9 -1.31 25.46 9.85
C ARG A 9 -1.30 24.15 9.01
N GLY A 10 -2.45 23.48 8.97
CA GLY A 10 -2.66 22.23 8.24
C GLY A 10 -2.11 20.97 8.92
N VAL A 11 -1.44 21.10 10.06
CA VAL A 11 -0.88 19.95 10.82
C VAL A 11 -1.73 19.70 12.06
N ARG A 12 -2.20 18.48 12.24
CA ARG A 12 -3.04 18.11 13.37
C ARG A 12 -2.39 17.00 14.19
N ARG A 13 -2.67 17.00 15.49
CA ARG A 13 -2.30 15.89 16.36
C ARG A 13 -3.10 14.64 15.99
N VAL A 14 -2.50 13.47 16.08
CA VAL A 14 -3.22 12.20 16.03
C VAL A 14 -3.59 11.79 17.45
N VAL A 15 -4.89 11.68 17.70
CA VAL A 15 -5.42 11.21 19.01
C VAL A 15 -5.32 9.71 19.11
N ARG A 16 -5.59 9.02 18.00
CA ARG A 16 -5.55 7.57 17.93
C ARG A 16 -5.19 7.11 16.51
N PHE A 17 -4.23 6.22 16.45
CA PHE A 17 -3.96 5.45 15.25
C PHE A 17 -4.61 4.07 15.39
N ARG A 18 -5.25 3.57 14.34
CA ARG A 18 -5.85 2.23 14.34
C ARG A 18 -5.74 1.61 12.95
N GLU A 19 -5.09 0.46 12.88
CA GLU A 19 -4.93 -0.27 11.63
C GLU A 19 -6.14 -1.20 11.41
N LYS A 20 -6.67 -1.20 10.21
CA LYS A 20 -7.69 -2.13 9.70
C LYS A 20 -8.86 -2.36 10.68
N PRO A 21 -9.65 -1.32 11.00
CA PRO A 21 -10.89 -1.51 11.76
C PRO A 21 -11.85 -2.42 10.97
N ASP A 22 -12.75 -3.10 11.66
CA ASP A 22 -13.84 -3.80 10.98
C ASP A 22 -14.73 -2.84 10.15
N ALA A 23 -15.48 -3.39 9.20
CA ALA A 23 -16.26 -2.59 8.25
C ALA A 23 -17.26 -1.64 8.94
N ALA A 24 -17.95 -2.09 9.98
CA ALA A 24 -18.92 -1.29 10.71
C ALA A 24 -18.23 -0.12 11.46
N THR A 25 -17.06 -0.37 12.02
CA THR A 25 -16.24 0.66 12.68
C THR A 25 -15.68 1.64 11.65
N ALA A 26 -15.21 1.18 10.51
CA ALA A 26 -14.72 2.03 9.43
C ALA A 26 -15.83 2.97 8.91
N GLU A 27 -17.05 2.46 8.72
CA GLU A 27 -18.18 3.25 8.30
C GLU A 27 -18.53 4.34 9.31
N ARG A 28 -18.52 4.04 10.61
CA ARG A 28 -18.72 5.05 11.66
C ARG A 28 -17.63 6.13 11.63
N PHE A 29 -16.37 5.74 11.41
CA PHE A 29 -15.25 6.68 11.30
C PHE A 29 -15.42 7.64 10.11
N VAL A 30 -15.81 7.12 8.95
CA VAL A 30 -16.10 7.96 7.78
C VAL A 30 -17.24 8.94 8.06
N ARG A 31 -18.34 8.47 8.63
CA ARG A 31 -19.52 9.32 8.95
C ARG A 31 -19.22 10.42 9.97
N SER A 32 -18.31 10.18 10.89
CA SER A 32 -17.96 11.17 11.91
C SER A 32 -17.19 12.37 11.36
N GLY A 33 -16.49 12.22 10.23
CA GLY A 33 -15.61 13.24 9.67
C GLY A 33 -14.36 13.54 10.50
N ALA A 34 -14.16 12.85 11.63
CA ALA A 34 -13.03 13.04 12.53
C ALA A 34 -11.83 12.16 12.21
N PHE A 35 -11.95 11.28 11.21
CA PHE A 35 -10.92 10.30 10.87
C PHE A 35 -10.39 10.49 9.46
N LEU A 36 -9.12 10.19 9.30
CA LEU A 36 -8.43 10.11 8.01
C LEU A 36 -7.99 8.67 7.71
N TRP A 37 -8.00 8.32 6.44
CA TRP A 37 -7.32 7.12 5.95
C TRP A 37 -5.81 7.29 6.06
N ASN A 38 -5.13 6.23 6.47
CA ASN A 38 -3.69 6.17 6.44
C ASN A 38 -3.22 5.82 5.02
N SER A 39 -2.40 6.69 4.44
CA SER A 39 -1.78 6.43 3.14
C SER A 39 -0.55 5.53 3.21
N GLY A 40 -0.07 5.22 4.41
CA GLY A 40 1.20 4.51 4.61
C GLY A 40 2.44 5.37 4.29
N MET A 41 2.27 6.66 4.08
CA MET A 41 3.38 7.59 3.86
C MET A 41 3.79 8.22 5.19
N PHE A 42 4.93 7.78 5.71
CA PHE A 42 5.48 8.26 6.97
C PHE A 42 6.75 9.07 6.72
N VAL A 43 6.92 10.15 7.46
CA VAL A 43 8.12 11.01 7.42
C VAL A 43 8.63 11.19 8.85
N TRP A 44 9.88 10.81 9.06
CA TRP A 44 10.52 10.89 10.37
C TRP A 44 11.92 11.52 10.28
N LYS A 45 12.34 12.13 11.39
CA LYS A 45 13.77 12.26 11.65
C LYS A 45 14.31 10.89 12.04
N VAL A 46 15.52 10.55 11.60
CA VAL A 46 16.16 9.24 11.95
C VAL A 46 16.19 9.02 13.46
N ALA A 47 16.53 10.04 14.24
CA ALA A 47 16.55 9.95 15.70
C ALA A 47 15.17 9.63 16.29
N SER A 48 14.09 10.20 15.73
CA SER A 48 12.72 9.97 16.23
C SER A 48 12.26 8.55 15.98
N ILE A 49 12.45 8.02 14.77
CA ILE A 49 12.05 6.64 14.48
C ILE A 49 12.92 5.63 15.23
N ALA A 50 14.23 5.88 15.38
CA ALA A 50 15.11 5.02 16.18
C ALA A 50 14.67 4.98 17.65
N SER A 51 14.29 6.13 18.23
CA SER A 51 13.75 6.19 19.60
C SER A 51 12.43 5.44 19.72
N ALA A 52 11.52 5.58 18.75
CA ALA A 52 10.24 4.88 18.74
C ALA A 52 10.42 3.35 18.61
N LEU A 53 11.31 2.89 17.74
CA LEU A 53 11.65 1.46 17.62
C LEU A 53 12.26 0.92 18.94
N ARG A 54 13.13 1.69 19.57
CA ARG A 54 13.70 1.30 20.87
C ARG A 54 12.64 1.20 21.96
N ALA A 55 11.66 2.09 21.97
CA ALA A 55 10.59 2.09 22.95
C ALA A 55 9.55 0.97 22.73
N HIS A 56 9.24 0.65 21.47
CA HIS A 56 8.07 -0.18 21.14
C HIS A 56 8.40 -1.48 20.41
N MET A 57 9.57 -1.58 19.79
CA MET A 57 10.01 -2.73 18.97
C MET A 57 11.50 -3.05 19.23
N LEU A 58 11.90 -3.09 20.49
CA LEU A 58 13.31 -3.26 20.88
C LEU A 58 13.95 -4.50 20.25
N GLY A 59 13.25 -5.64 20.25
CA GLY A 59 13.77 -6.87 19.65
C GLY A 59 14.04 -6.76 18.15
N LEU A 60 13.24 -5.99 17.42
CA LEU A 60 13.52 -5.67 16.00
C LEU A 60 14.79 -4.83 15.89
N LEU A 61 14.92 -3.78 16.70
CA LEU A 61 16.07 -2.89 16.66
C LEU A 61 17.37 -3.64 16.98
N GLU A 62 17.38 -4.45 18.05
CA GLU A 62 18.52 -5.27 18.44
C GLU A 62 18.95 -6.23 17.32
N LEU A 63 18.00 -6.91 16.68
CA LEU A 63 18.29 -7.79 15.55
C LEU A 63 18.84 -7.02 14.35
N MET A 64 18.28 -5.84 14.03
CA MET A 64 18.79 -4.99 12.94
C MET A 64 20.21 -4.49 13.21
N GLU A 65 20.57 -4.19 14.46
CA GLU A 65 21.91 -3.74 14.85
C GLU A 65 22.97 -4.84 14.68
N THR A 66 22.58 -6.10 14.60
CA THR A 66 23.51 -7.22 14.30
C THR A 66 23.86 -7.33 12.82
N LEU A 67 23.10 -6.66 11.93
CA LEU A 67 23.32 -6.76 10.49
C LEU A 67 24.60 -6.03 10.06
N PRO A 68 25.40 -6.62 9.16
CA PRO A 68 26.63 -5.99 8.71
C PRO A 68 26.31 -4.73 7.87
N PHE A 69 26.88 -3.60 8.26
CA PHE A 69 26.83 -2.38 7.47
C PHE A 69 27.67 -2.56 6.19
N GLY A 70 27.09 -2.19 5.05
CA GLY A 70 27.82 -2.18 3.79
C GLY A 70 27.63 -3.41 2.90
N ALA A 71 26.68 -4.28 3.20
CA ALA A 71 26.33 -5.35 2.28
C ALA A 71 25.90 -4.76 0.89
N PRO A 72 26.33 -5.38 -0.23
CA PRO A 72 25.95 -4.92 -1.56
C PRO A 72 24.44 -4.83 -1.71
N ARG A 73 23.94 -3.77 -2.36
CA ARG A 73 22.50 -3.62 -2.60
C ARG A 73 21.94 -4.81 -3.38
N GLY A 74 20.85 -5.36 -2.91
CA GLY A 74 20.14 -6.47 -3.55
C GLY A 74 20.72 -7.86 -3.26
N VAL A 75 21.73 -7.97 -2.40
CA VAL A 75 22.25 -9.26 -1.93
C VAL A 75 21.69 -9.56 -0.55
N LEU A 76 20.86 -10.59 -0.46
CA LEU A 76 20.44 -11.14 0.82
C LEU A 76 21.54 -12.07 1.32
N THR A 77 22.21 -11.68 2.41
CA THR A 77 23.23 -12.54 3.03
C THR A 77 22.54 -13.59 3.92
N GLU A 78 23.22 -14.72 4.18
CA GLU A 78 22.69 -15.75 5.10
C GLU A 78 22.39 -15.19 6.50
N GLU A 79 23.11 -14.18 6.92
CA GLU A 79 22.91 -13.50 8.20
C GLU A 79 21.64 -12.63 8.18
N MET A 80 21.41 -11.88 7.10
CA MET A 80 20.16 -11.16 6.89
C MET A 80 18.97 -12.11 6.87
N GLU A 81 19.08 -13.24 6.19
CA GLU A 81 18.01 -14.24 6.09
C GLU A 81 17.70 -14.84 7.47
N ARG A 82 18.72 -15.13 8.29
CA ARG A 82 18.53 -15.59 9.66
C ARG A 82 17.83 -14.53 10.53
N VAL A 83 18.23 -13.27 10.44
CA VAL A 83 17.60 -12.17 11.17
C VAL A 83 16.13 -12.01 10.75
N TYR A 84 15.84 -11.97 9.47
CA TYR A 84 14.46 -11.87 8.98
C TYR A 84 13.59 -13.07 9.40
N THR A 85 14.14 -14.27 9.43
CA THR A 85 13.41 -15.48 9.84
C THR A 85 13.13 -15.49 11.36
N ALA A 86 13.99 -14.86 12.14
CA ALA A 86 13.83 -14.76 13.60
C ALA A 86 12.82 -13.67 14.03
N LEU A 87 12.49 -12.73 13.13
CA LEU A 87 11.56 -11.64 13.44
C LEU A 87 10.11 -12.16 13.48
N SER A 88 9.39 -11.75 14.52
CA SER A 88 7.92 -11.84 14.50
C SER A 88 7.36 -10.80 13.54
N PRO A 89 6.50 -11.19 12.57
CA PRO A 89 5.88 -10.24 11.65
C PRO A 89 5.03 -9.21 12.39
N GLU A 90 5.47 -7.98 12.46
CA GLU A 90 4.73 -6.85 13.01
C GLU A 90 4.92 -5.62 12.12
N SER A 91 3.81 -5.00 11.71
CA SER A 91 3.89 -3.78 10.89
C SER A 91 4.29 -2.58 11.76
N ILE A 92 4.92 -1.59 11.13
CA ILE A 92 5.23 -0.30 11.77
C ILE A 92 3.97 0.38 12.33
N ASP A 93 2.83 0.19 11.67
CA ASP A 93 1.55 0.72 12.10
C ASP A 93 1.16 0.23 13.49
N ARG A 94 1.24 -1.09 13.74
CA ARG A 94 0.91 -1.70 15.03
C ARG A 94 2.05 -1.59 16.03
N GLY A 95 3.26 -1.84 15.56
CA GLY A 95 4.45 -1.86 16.41
C GLY A 95 4.80 -0.50 16.98
N VAL A 96 4.62 0.56 16.20
CA VAL A 96 4.98 1.93 16.58
C VAL A 96 3.79 2.87 16.55
N MET A 97 3.08 3.01 15.42
CA MET A 97 2.14 4.11 15.23
C MET A 97 0.91 4.04 16.14
N GLU A 98 0.44 2.86 16.52
CA GLU A 98 -0.65 2.69 17.49
C GLU A 98 -0.23 2.99 18.93
N LYS A 99 1.07 2.99 19.22
CA LYS A 99 1.64 3.16 20.58
C LYS A 99 2.31 4.52 20.80
N ALA A 100 2.71 5.18 19.71
CA ALA A 100 3.43 6.46 19.79
C ALA A 100 2.46 7.62 20.10
N GLU A 101 2.87 8.49 21.04
CA GLU A 101 2.05 9.62 21.51
C GLU A 101 2.29 10.90 20.69
N ASP A 102 3.46 11.04 20.07
CA ASP A 102 3.89 12.25 19.36
C ASP A 102 3.66 12.16 17.84
N VAL A 103 2.52 11.62 17.44
CA VAL A 103 2.15 11.49 16.03
C VAL A 103 1.36 12.71 15.57
N VAL A 104 1.75 13.24 14.43
CA VAL A 104 1.00 14.30 13.75
C VAL A 104 0.56 13.83 12.37
N VAL A 105 -0.49 14.44 11.83
CA VAL A 105 -1.00 14.15 10.50
C VAL A 105 -1.15 15.43 9.71
N LEU A 106 -0.77 15.37 8.44
CA LEU A 106 -1.05 16.39 7.45
C LEU A 106 -2.18 15.86 6.54
N PRO A 107 -3.42 16.35 6.69
CA PRO A 107 -4.51 15.97 5.81
C PRO A 107 -4.20 16.36 4.37
N ALA A 108 -4.43 15.43 3.44
CA ALA A 108 -4.16 15.64 2.03
C ALA A 108 -5.32 15.14 1.16
N SER A 109 -5.53 15.78 0.01
CA SER A 109 -6.54 15.40 -0.97
C SER A 109 -5.93 15.48 -2.37
N PHE A 110 -5.23 14.44 -2.79
CA PHE A 110 -4.54 14.37 -4.08
C PHE A 110 -4.87 13.10 -4.89
N GLY A 111 -5.96 12.39 -4.52
CA GLY A 111 -6.35 11.18 -5.24
C GLY A 111 -5.38 10.01 -5.01
N TRP A 112 -5.16 9.63 -3.77
CA TRP A 112 -4.29 8.50 -3.40
C TRP A 112 -5.01 7.15 -3.50
N SER A 113 -4.28 6.13 -3.96
CA SER A 113 -4.65 4.72 -3.90
C SER A 113 -3.40 3.87 -3.68
N ASP A 114 -3.50 2.84 -2.86
CA ASP A 114 -2.40 1.89 -2.63
C ASP A 114 -2.15 0.95 -3.82
N VAL A 115 -3.09 0.90 -4.77
CA VAL A 115 -3.03 0.02 -5.96
C VAL A 115 -2.72 -1.44 -5.60
N GLY A 116 -3.12 -1.87 -4.41
CA GLY A 116 -2.84 -3.20 -3.90
C GLY A 116 -3.58 -4.33 -4.62
N THR A 117 -4.56 -3.99 -5.46
CA THR A 117 -5.40 -4.97 -6.17
C THR A 117 -5.65 -4.55 -7.62
N TRP A 118 -5.93 -5.53 -8.46
CA TRP A 118 -6.29 -5.26 -9.87
C TRP A 118 -7.59 -4.46 -10.02
N PRO A 119 -8.64 -4.65 -9.22
CA PRO A 119 -9.80 -3.76 -9.21
C PRO A 119 -9.44 -2.30 -8.90
N ALA A 120 -8.55 -2.03 -7.93
CA ALA A 120 -8.08 -0.68 -7.65
C ALA A 120 -7.37 -0.05 -8.87
N LEU A 121 -6.58 -0.84 -9.61
CA LEU A 121 -5.97 -0.38 -10.86
C LEU A 121 -7.02 0.01 -11.92
N LYS A 122 -8.14 -0.71 -12.00
CA LYS A 122 -9.25 -0.38 -12.92
C LYS A 122 -9.84 1.00 -12.64
N GLU A 123 -9.89 1.40 -11.37
CA GLU A 123 -10.41 2.71 -10.98
C GLU A 123 -9.46 3.87 -11.37
N LEU A 124 -8.17 3.59 -11.47
CA LEU A 124 -7.14 4.58 -11.78
C LEU A 124 -6.89 4.76 -13.28
N LEU A 125 -7.11 3.73 -14.07
CA LEU A 125 -6.91 3.78 -15.51
C LEU A 125 -8.12 4.40 -16.23
N PRO A 126 -7.91 5.11 -17.35
CA PRO A 126 -9.00 5.54 -18.21
C PRO A 126 -9.86 4.35 -18.65
N ARG A 127 -11.17 4.50 -18.54
CA ARG A 127 -12.15 3.47 -18.91
C ARG A 127 -12.87 3.84 -20.21
N ASP A 128 -13.12 2.85 -21.05
CA ASP A 128 -14.02 3.00 -22.19
C ASP A 128 -15.51 2.90 -21.79
N ALA A 129 -16.41 3.08 -22.76
CA ALA A 129 -17.86 3.04 -22.53
C ALA A 129 -18.37 1.67 -22.04
N GLN A 130 -17.62 0.60 -22.24
CA GLN A 130 -17.90 -0.76 -21.79
C GLN A 130 -17.29 -1.08 -20.41
N GLY A 131 -16.65 -0.10 -19.77
CA GLY A 131 -16.03 -0.23 -18.45
C GLY A 131 -14.71 -0.99 -18.47
N ASN A 132 -14.05 -1.06 -19.61
CA ASN A 132 -12.73 -1.66 -19.74
C ASN A 132 -11.64 -0.63 -19.45
N ALA A 133 -10.55 -1.08 -18.86
CA ALA A 133 -9.37 -0.27 -18.59
C ALA A 133 -8.13 -0.93 -19.21
N ARG A 134 -7.24 -0.12 -19.81
CA ARG A 134 -6.01 -0.67 -20.43
C ARG A 134 -4.79 0.19 -20.22
N ARG A 135 -3.66 -0.47 -20.19
CA ARG A 135 -2.33 0.13 -20.40
C ARG A 135 -1.55 -0.71 -21.41
N GLY A 136 -0.82 -0.03 -22.28
CA GLY A 136 0.00 -0.66 -23.33
C GLY A 136 -0.75 -0.87 -24.64
N VAL A 137 -0.14 -1.60 -25.56
CA VAL A 137 -0.69 -1.89 -26.89
C VAL A 137 -1.64 -3.07 -26.80
N VAL A 138 -2.94 -2.78 -26.80
CA VAL A 138 -3.97 -3.82 -26.70
C VAL A 138 -5.04 -3.56 -27.77
N GLU A 139 -5.27 -4.53 -28.64
CA GLU A 139 -6.37 -4.59 -29.58
C GLU A 139 -7.52 -5.39 -28.98
N PHE A 140 -8.73 -4.89 -29.09
CA PHE A 140 -9.91 -5.49 -28.47
C PHE A 140 -11.00 -5.77 -29.46
N VAL A 141 -11.60 -6.96 -29.35
CA VAL A 141 -12.78 -7.36 -30.07
C VAL A 141 -13.76 -8.00 -29.10
N ASP A 142 -14.97 -7.47 -28.97
CA ASP A 142 -16.06 -7.96 -28.11
C ASP A 142 -15.59 -8.27 -26.66
N TRP A 143 -15.18 -7.24 -25.93
CA TRP A 143 -14.75 -7.34 -24.54
C TRP A 143 -15.58 -6.45 -23.61
N LYS A 144 -15.69 -6.80 -22.34
CA LYS A 144 -16.43 -6.04 -21.34
C LYS A 144 -15.86 -6.25 -19.94
N GLY A 145 -15.70 -5.15 -19.20
CA GLY A 145 -15.28 -5.21 -17.81
C GLY A 145 -13.84 -5.69 -17.58
N VAL A 146 -12.99 -5.60 -18.59
CA VAL A 146 -11.62 -6.14 -18.57
C VAL A 146 -10.63 -5.08 -18.10
N VAL A 147 -9.62 -5.51 -17.32
CA VAL A 147 -8.42 -4.73 -17.05
C VAL A 147 -7.27 -5.39 -17.80
N ALA A 148 -6.66 -4.69 -18.75
CA ALA A 148 -5.52 -5.18 -19.50
C ALA A 148 -4.28 -4.33 -19.21
N TRP A 149 -3.22 -4.99 -18.81
CA TRP A 149 -1.90 -4.39 -18.60
C TRP A 149 -0.87 -5.08 -19.48
N VAL A 150 -0.37 -4.38 -20.46
CA VAL A 150 0.66 -4.87 -21.38
C VAL A 150 1.89 -4.00 -21.20
N GLU A 151 3.04 -4.62 -20.96
CA GLU A 151 4.31 -3.94 -20.76
C GLU A 151 4.81 -3.30 -22.06
N ASP A 152 5.59 -2.24 -21.95
CA ASP A 152 6.14 -1.51 -23.10
C ASP A 152 6.97 -2.46 -23.99
N GLY A 153 6.75 -2.40 -25.29
CA GLY A 153 7.38 -3.27 -26.28
C GLY A 153 6.64 -4.58 -26.55
N GLU A 154 5.56 -4.85 -25.83
CA GLU A 154 4.69 -5.99 -26.05
C GLU A 154 3.32 -5.55 -26.59
N ALA A 155 2.60 -6.46 -27.22
CA ALA A 155 1.26 -6.23 -27.73
C ALA A 155 0.35 -7.44 -27.46
N ALA A 156 -0.93 -7.18 -27.18
CA ALA A 156 -1.93 -8.22 -26.99
C ALA A 156 -3.16 -7.96 -27.87
N ARG A 157 -3.74 -9.02 -28.44
CA ARG A 157 -5.08 -9.00 -29.02
C ARG A 157 -6.00 -9.85 -28.16
N LEU A 158 -7.08 -9.25 -27.70
CA LEU A 158 -8.03 -9.87 -26.78
C LEU A 158 -9.42 -9.89 -27.45
N GLU A 159 -10.02 -11.07 -27.53
CA GLU A 159 -11.29 -11.28 -28.23
C GLU A 159 -12.25 -12.12 -27.38
N GLY A 160 -13.51 -11.69 -27.27
CA GLY A 160 -14.58 -12.42 -26.60
C GLY A 160 -14.43 -12.57 -25.09
N ILE A 161 -13.58 -11.76 -24.42
CA ILE A 161 -13.30 -11.89 -22.99
C ILE A 161 -14.11 -10.89 -22.15
N ARG A 162 -14.50 -11.31 -20.94
CA ARG A 162 -15.32 -10.53 -20.03
C ARG A 162 -14.87 -10.68 -18.59
N GLU A 163 -15.05 -9.61 -17.80
CA GLU A 163 -14.84 -9.56 -16.34
C GLU A 163 -13.54 -10.26 -15.91
N CYS A 164 -12.45 -9.93 -16.57
CA CYS A 164 -11.15 -10.53 -16.29
C CYS A 164 -10.00 -9.52 -16.26
N ILE A 165 -8.92 -9.96 -15.70
CA ILE A 165 -7.64 -9.28 -15.67
C ILE A 165 -6.74 -9.99 -16.67
N VAL A 166 -6.07 -9.21 -17.51
CA VAL A 166 -5.04 -9.69 -18.44
C VAL A 166 -3.77 -8.91 -18.18
N ALA A 167 -2.67 -9.58 -17.90
CA ALA A 167 -1.37 -8.93 -17.77
C ALA A 167 -0.34 -9.67 -18.62
N LEU A 168 0.38 -8.94 -19.47
CA LEU A 168 1.47 -9.45 -20.30
C LEU A 168 2.75 -8.70 -19.92
N ARG A 169 3.75 -9.46 -19.49
CA ARG A 169 5.05 -8.93 -19.10
C ARG A 169 6.16 -9.95 -19.32
N GLY A 170 7.21 -9.55 -20.01
CA GLY A 170 8.38 -10.40 -20.29
C GLY A 170 8.00 -11.71 -20.98
N GLY A 171 7.06 -11.68 -21.94
CA GLY A 171 6.53 -12.87 -22.63
C GLY A 171 5.64 -13.77 -21.74
N ARG A 172 5.35 -13.38 -20.51
CA ARG A 172 4.47 -14.13 -19.60
C ARG A 172 3.08 -13.53 -19.58
N LEU A 173 2.08 -14.36 -19.83
CA LEU A 173 0.67 -13.97 -19.84
C LEU A 173 -0.03 -14.47 -18.57
N LEU A 174 -0.68 -13.56 -17.87
CA LEU A 174 -1.64 -13.85 -16.80
C LEU A 174 -3.05 -13.54 -17.33
N VAL A 175 -3.96 -14.47 -17.21
CA VAL A 175 -5.41 -14.24 -17.38
C VAL A 175 -6.11 -14.73 -16.12
N ARG A 176 -6.90 -13.89 -15.49
CA ARG A 176 -7.60 -14.20 -14.25
C ARG A 176 -9.00 -13.59 -14.26
N GLU A 177 -9.98 -14.35 -13.81
CA GLU A 177 -11.32 -13.82 -13.56
C GLU A 177 -11.27 -12.73 -12.48
N MET A 178 -11.98 -11.63 -12.70
CA MET A 178 -12.16 -10.56 -11.73
C MET A 178 -13.30 -10.95 -10.80
N LYS A 179 -12.96 -11.41 -9.58
CA LYS A 179 -13.98 -11.70 -8.57
C LYS A 179 -14.69 -10.40 -8.19
N LYS A 180 -16.02 -10.43 -8.16
CA LYS A 180 -16.81 -9.37 -7.53
C LYS A 180 -16.59 -9.47 -6.03
N GLU A 181 -16.08 -8.41 -5.43
CA GLU A 181 -16.08 -8.25 -3.97
C GLU A 181 -17.48 -7.97 -3.46
#